data_00d86e66c2168721c1a41dc922d22015
#
_entry.id   00d86e66c2168721c1a41dc922d22015
#
_cell.length_a   1.000
_cell.length_b   1.000
_cell.length_c   1.000
_cell.angle_alpha   90.00
_cell.angle_beta   90.00
_cell.angle_gamma   90.00
#
_symmetry.space_group_name_H-M   'P 1'
#
loop_
_entity.id
_entity.type
_entity.pdbx_description
1 polymer ?
#
loop_
_entity_poly.entity_id
_entity_poly.type
_entity_poly.pdbx_seq_one_letter_code
_entity_poly.pdbx_strand_id
1 'polypeptide(L)'
;MGLVLAGLGNAALGDSVHAALKGYWGFEPYEGPTFHLINVHAKSWELAAGDEAALIVGRQNTVHLQADSVSCVDAIMMKDPGGKELKVDWKTTRPDEVEIKLPLQGTSPGAMTLLVKQFGNAQADPIQIHTFTDAGRIDGFSIHAGDLVGTLKGNRLDEVASLNFKNNMFVPGELTSAHGVDELPMVAQDPSAVAGLKPERGLAAKVTLKDGRVLLSSGNIDAPRPAVTLLGMSVQPSASSHDSNILLAHPSELPQDAVLTFSLRTTSPAAFARDEVIEVTTSDESSSATLSFANGGMLLENSQVAVATLNPAKVFGGAAFGPLQFRINYKGVVGDWQPLANLVRLPVLKELKCPATPELACKLSGSNLFLIDSVSGDAEFTRPVKVPDGFLGSSLPVPHPKNGALFVKLRDIPSVINTTSVLAQEIPPSADEAARTEVRGSAVPAAVHPDTGGAQTPP
;
A
#
# COMPACT_ATOMS: atom_id res chain seq x y z
N MET A 1 -2.25 61.11 20.15
CA MET A 1 -1.92 61.28 21.57
C MET A 1 -3.04 60.58 22.34
N GLY A 2 -2.76 59.49 23.02
CA GLY A 2 -3.75 58.71 23.78
C GLY A 2 -3.60 58.95 25.29
N LEU A 3 -4.68 58.99 26.00
CA LEU A 3 -4.66 59.04 27.48
C LEU A 3 -4.66 57.60 27.99
N VAL A 4 -3.62 57.20 28.71
CA VAL A 4 -3.56 55.88 29.36
C VAL A 4 -4.09 56.02 30.77
N LEU A 5 -5.24 55.41 31.07
CA LEU A 5 -5.80 55.35 32.42
C LEU A 5 -5.24 54.09 33.11
N ALA A 6 -4.17 54.28 33.89
CA ALA A 6 -3.60 53.22 34.73
C ALA A 6 -4.32 53.20 36.11
N GLY A 7 -4.71 52.02 36.59
CA GLY A 7 -5.21 51.82 37.94
C GLY A 7 -6.74 51.80 38.13
N LEU A 8 -7.51 51.88 37.06
CA LEU A 8 -8.93 51.53 37.11
C LEU A 8 -9.01 50.00 37.12
N GLY A 9 -8.95 49.39 38.29
CA GLY A 9 -9.23 47.94 38.44
C GLY A 9 -10.60 47.61 37.86
N ASN A 10 -10.95 46.31 37.78
CA ASN A 10 -12.19 45.73 37.24
C ASN A 10 -13.51 46.29 37.85
N ALA A 11 -13.54 47.54 38.24
CA ALA A 11 -14.77 48.22 38.58
C ALA A 11 -15.59 48.35 37.29
N ALA A 12 -16.78 47.75 37.28
CA ALA A 12 -17.76 47.98 36.23
C ALA A 12 -17.95 49.48 36.09
N LEU A 13 -17.29 50.10 35.08
CA LEU A 13 -17.53 51.47 34.70
C LEU A 13 -18.95 51.50 34.12
N GLY A 14 -19.85 52.24 34.75
CA GLY A 14 -21.16 52.49 34.16
C GLY A 14 -21.03 53.14 32.78
N ASP A 15 -22.14 53.30 32.06
CA ASP A 15 -22.19 53.81 30.68
C ASP A 15 -21.47 55.17 30.49
N SER A 16 -21.15 55.88 31.57
CA SER A 16 -20.35 57.10 31.51
C SER A 16 -19.61 57.37 32.80
N VAL A 17 -18.42 57.93 32.72
CA VAL A 17 -17.56 58.35 33.86
C VAL A 17 -17.04 59.75 33.64
N HIS A 18 -17.12 60.58 34.69
CA HIS A 18 -16.46 61.88 34.69
C HIS A 18 -15.04 61.74 35.22
N ALA A 19 -14.04 62.06 34.44
CA ALA A 19 -12.64 62.08 34.85
C ALA A 19 -12.11 63.52 34.86
N ALA A 20 -11.43 63.91 35.95
CA ALA A 20 -10.74 65.20 36.04
C ALA A 20 -9.21 64.96 36.04
N LEU A 21 -8.50 65.72 35.23
CA LEU A 21 -7.04 65.70 35.21
C LEU A 21 -6.53 66.51 36.39
N LYS A 22 -5.80 65.91 37.36
CA LYS A 22 -5.16 66.57 38.49
C LYS A 22 -3.64 66.32 38.41
N GLY A 23 -2.88 67.35 38.72
CA GLY A 23 -1.41 67.25 38.68
C GLY A 23 -0.80 68.44 39.38
N TYR A 24 0.50 68.65 39.19
CA TYR A 24 1.24 69.81 39.73
C TYR A 24 1.96 70.46 38.53
N TRP A 25 1.85 71.78 38.47
CA TRP A 25 2.67 72.62 37.64
C TRP A 25 3.78 73.23 38.48
N GLY A 26 4.95 72.65 38.52
CA GLY A 26 5.97 72.90 39.51
C GLY A 26 5.53 72.47 40.90
N PHE A 27 5.36 73.39 41.85
CA PHE A 27 4.87 73.10 43.20
C PHE A 27 3.38 73.50 43.42
N GLU A 28 2.75 74.06 42.37
CA GLU A 28 1.32 74.44 42.46
C GLU A 28 0.42 73.33 42.00
N PRO A 29 -0.64 72.98 42.76
CA PRO A 29 -1.61 72.00 42.35
C PRO A 29 -2.36 72.53 41.11
N TYR A 30 -2.48 71.68 40.07
CA TYR A 30 -3.22 71.97 38.86
C TYR A 30 -4.45 71.07 38.77
N GLU A 31 -5.64 71.68 38.61
CA GLU A 31 -6.86 70.96 38.23
C GLU A 31 -7.21 71.31 36.78
N GLY A 32 -7.17 70.32 35.90
CA GLY A 32 -7.55 70.47 34.52
C GLY A 32 -9.05 70.31 34.27
N PRO A 33 -9.45 70.39 32.99
CA PRO A 33 -10.85 70.21 32.62
C PRO A 33 -11.38 68.83 32.99
N THR A 34 -12.64 68.72 33.27
CA THR A 34 -13.36 67.47 33.46
C THR A 34 -13.71 66.89 32.07
N PHE A 35 -13.38 65.60 31.86
CA PHE A 35 -13.71 64.86 30.66
C PHE A 35 -14.88 63.95 30.93
N HIS A 36 -15.82 63.88 29.99
CA HIS A 36 -16.89 62.91 30.01
C HIS A 36 -16.44 61.68 29.18
N LEU A 37 -16.16 60.61 29.89
CA LEU A 37 -15.74 59.33 29.25
C LEU A 37 -16.98 58.47 29.05
N ILE A 38 -17.29 58.16 27.83
CA ILE A 38 -18.40 57.26 27.46
C ILE A 38 -17.80 55.92 27.05
N ASN A 39 -18.30 54.85 27.64
CA ASN A 39 -17.93 53.51 27.24
C ASN A 39 -18.87 53.10 26.11
N VAL A 40 -18.34 53.09 24.87
CA VAL A 40 -19.09 52.70 23.67
C VAL A 40 -18.71 51.30 23.28
N HIS A 41 -19.32 50.30 23.94
CA HIS A 41 -19.18 48.91 23.52
C HIS A 41 -20.09 48.63 22.32
N ALA A 42 -19.58 47.83 21.39
CA ALA A 42 -20.42 47.28 20.32
C ALA A 42 -21.45 46.31 20.93
N LYS A 43 -22.70 46.45 20.52
CA LYS A 43 -23.82 45.61 21.01
C LYS A 43 -24.08 44.42 20.10
N SER A 44 -23.74 44.53 18.84
CA SER A 44 -23.89 43.48 17.82
C SER A 44 -22.73 43.53 16.86
N TRP A 45 -22.35 42.34 16.34
CA TRP A 45 -21.31 42.16 15.35
C TRP A 45 -21.90 41.44 14.17
N GLU A 46 -21.64 41.94 12.95
CA GLU A 46 -22.07 41.34 11.71
C GLU A 46 -20.88 41.24 10.74
N LEU A 47 -20.78 40.17 9.99
CA LEU A 47 -19.85 40.12 8.87
C LEU A 47 -20.35 41.00 7.74
N ALA A 48 -19.43 41.68 7.06
CA ALA A 48 -19.78 42.44 5.88
C ALA A 48 -20.32 41.50 4.77
N ALA A 49 -21.33 42.01 4.05
CA ALA A 49 -22.00 41.23 3.02
C ALA A 49 -20.98 40.69 1.98
N GLY A 50 -20.96 39.39 1.76
CA GLY A 50 -20.06 38.71 0.82
C GLY A 50 -18.80 38.11 1.45
N ASP A 51 -18.36 38.55 2.64
CA ASP A 51 -17.15 38.02 3.28
C ASP A 51 -17.35 36.58 3.78
N GLU A 52 -18.57 36.21 4.17
CA GLU A 52 -18.89 34.86 4.62
C GLU A 52 -18.65 33.81 3.53
N ALA A 53 -18.97 34.12 2.28
CA ALA A 53 -18.77 33.23 1.14
C ALA A 53 -17.29 33.10 0.72
N ALA A 54 -16.43 34.00 1.19
CA ALA A 54 -15.01 34.09 0.82
C ALA A 54 -14.08 33.32 1.78
N LEU A 55 -14.60 32.74 2.86
CA LEU A 55 -13.83 32.05 3.90
C LEU A 55 -13.38 30.66 3.44
N ILE A 56 -12.32 30.61 2.64
CA ILE A 56 -11.76 29.38 2.08
C ILE A 56 -10.53 28.95 2.88
N VAL A 57 -10.51 27.72 3.38
CA VAL A 57 -9.35 27.14 4.05
C VAL A 57 -8.14 26.96 3.08
N GLY A 58 -6.94 26.82 3.64
CA GLY A 58 -5.73 26.64 2.85
C GLY A 58 -5.07 27.96 2.40
N ARG A 59 -5.66 29.10 2.68
CA ARG A 59 -5.11 30.43 2.35
C ARG A 59 -5.38 31.44 3.48
N GLN A 60 -4.72 32.60 3.41
CA GLN A 60 -5.05 33.74 4.24
C GLN A 60 -6.27 34.45 3.66
N ASN A 61 -7.27 34.74 4.48
CA ASN A 61 -8.48 35.47 4.10
C ASN A 61 -8.56 36.78 4.88
N THR A 62 -9.15 37.80 4.26
CA THR A 62 -9.44 39.07 4.91
C THR A 62 -10.95 39.20 5.03
N VAL A 63 -11.45 39.50 6.21
CA VAL A 63 -12.87 39.73 6.50
C VAL A 63 -13.07 41.03 7.23
N HIS A 64 -14.27 41.59 7.12
CA HIS A 64 -14.67 42.82 7.76
C HIS A 64 -15.81 42.55 8.72
N LEU A 65 -15.62 42.92 9.99
CA LEU A 65 -16.68 42.93 10.98
C LEU A 65 -17.19 44.34 11.16
N GLN A 66 -18.51 44.50 11.13
CA GLN A 66 -19.23 45.74 11.32
C GLN A 66 -19.98 45.73 12.65
N ALA A 67 -20.00 46.87 13.29
CA ALA A 67 -20.70 47.11 14.56
C ALA A 67 -21.12 48.57 14.65
N ASP A 68 -21.92 48.91 15.66
CA ASP A 68 -22.28 50.30 15.95
C ASP A 68 -21.08 51.16 16.39
N SER A 69 -20.05 50.56 16.97
CA SER A 69 -18.74 51.18 17.22
C SER A 69 -17.67 50.13 17.46
N VAL A 70 -16.47 50.35 16.90
CA VAL A 70 -15.31 49.46 17.11
C VAL A 70 -14.22 50.07 17.97
N SER A 71 -14.48 51.20 18.57
CA SER A 71 -13.49 51.98 19.35
C SER A 71 -12.96 51.26 20.59
N CYS A 72 -13.71 50.32 21.14
CA CYS A 72 -13.35 49.57 22.33
C CYS A 72 -12.77 48.17 22.04
N VAL A 73 -12.47 47.80 20.80
CA VAL A 73 -11.84 46.53 20.51
C VAL A 73 -10.42 46.47 21.07
N ASP A 74 -10.14 45.44 21.87
CA ASP A 74 -8.85 45.18 22.52
C ASP A 74 -8.06 44.07 21.77
N ALA A 75 -8.74 42.98 21.50
CA ALA A 75 -8.14 41.85 20.81
C ALA A 75 -9.21 41.04 20.06
N ILE A 76 -8.80 40.40 18.98
CA ILE A 76 -9.63 39.44 18.28
C ILE A 76 -8.89 38.11 18.24
N MET A 77 -9.59 37.03 18.55
CA MET A 77 -9.10 35.67 18.53
C MET A 77 -9.98 34.82 17.63
N MET A 78 -9.37 33.81 16.98
CA MET A 78 -10.06 32.83 16.17
C MET A 78 -10.00 31.50 16.92
N LYS A 79 -11.14 30.84 17.05
CA LYS A 79 -11.22 29.47 17.55
C LYS A 79 -11.61 28.52 16.42
N ASP A 80 -10.72 27.57 16.13
CA ASP A 80 -10.92 26.60 15.07
C ASP A 80 -11.92 25.49 15.46
N PRO A 81 -12.38 24.63 14.51
CA PRO A 81 -13.29 23.52 14.82
C PRO A 81 -12.72 22.52 15.85
N GLY A 82 -11.40 22.44 15.98
CA GLY A 82 -10.70 21.64 16.99
C GLY A 82 -10.63 22.27 18.37
N GLY A 83 -11.11 23.53 18.53
CA GLY A 83 -11.11 24.26 19.77
C GLY A 83 -9.82 25.01 20.07
N LYS A 84 -8.85 25.05 19.17
CA LYS A 84 -7.60 25.80 19.31
C LYS A 84 -7.85 27.29 19.07
N GLU A 85 -7.39 28.12 19.99
CA GLU A 85 -7.49 29.58 19.92
C GLU A 85 -6.20 30.18 19.37
N LEU A 86 -6.34 31.08 18.39
CA LEU A 86 -5.25 31.79 17.71
C LEU A 86 -5.56 33.28 17.73
N LYS A 87 -4.59 34.11 18.15
CA LYS A 87 -4.70 35.55 18.00
C LYS A 87 -4.56 35.91 16.52
N VAL A 88 -5.46 36.79 16.03
CA VAL A 88 -5.46 37.24 14.63
C VAL A 88 -5.05 38.70 14.53
N ASP A 89 -4.47 39.05 13.38
CA ASP A 89 -4.15 40.44 13.06
C ASP A 89 -5.41 41.18 12.62
N TRP A 90 -5.61 42.34 13.17
CA TRP A 90 -6.75 43.19 12.81
C TRP A 90 -6.37 44.66 12.82
N LYS A 91 -7.14 45.49 12.12
CA LYS A 91 -7.02 46.95 12.12
C LYS A 91 -8.40 47.59 11.96
N THR A 92 -8.58 48.77 12.55
CA THR A 92 -9.76 49.58 12.33
C THR A 92 -9.68 50.25 10.96
N THR A 93 -10.67 50.01 10.09
CA THR A 93 -10.78 50.65 8.79
C THR A 93 -11.73 51.84 8.82
N ARG A 94 -12.79 51.74 9.61
CA ARG A 94 -13.80 52.76 9.86
C ARG A 94 -14.19 52.79 11.32
N PRO A 95 -14.87 53.85 11.84
CA PRO A 95 -15.34 53.87 13.20
C PRO A 95 -16.30 52.73 13.58
N ASP A 96 -16.92 52.13 12.60
CA ASP A 96 -17.93 51.06 12.66
C ASP A 96 -17.43 49.74 12.05
N GLU A 97 -16.14 49.63 11.62
CA GLU A 97 -15.65 48.47 10.92
C GLU A 97 -14.20 48.12 11.29
N VAL A 98 -13.93 46.83 11.48
CA VAL A 98 -12.58 46.25 11.62
C VAL A 98 -12.30 45.28 10.50
N GLU A 99 -11.11 45.38 9.91
CA GLU A 99 -10.55 44.40 8.99
C GLU A 99 -9.73 43.37 9.77
N ILE A 100 -10.00 42.07 9.55
CA ILE A 100 -9.35 40.98 10.24
C ILE A 100 -8.67 40.08 9.21
N LYS A 101 -7.41 39.69 9.43
CA LYS A 101 -6.67 38.73 8.63
C LYS A 101 -6.73 37.36 9.28
N LEU A 102 -7.49 36.45 8.67
CA LEU A 102 -7.68 35.07 9.15
C LEU A 102 -6.65 34.14 8.52
N PRO A 103 -5.73 33.55 9.29
CA PRO A 103 -4.74 32.58 8.79
C PRO A 103 -5.39 31.20 8.72
N LEU A 104 -6.09 30.89 7.62
CA LEU A 104 -6.80 29.62 7.43
C LEU A 104 -5.93 28.52 6.81
N GLN A 105 -4.59 28.71 6.69
CA GLN A 105 -3.67 27.67 6.25
C GLN A 105 -3.61 26.55 7.32
N GLY A 106 -3.83 25.30 6.87
CA GLY A 106 -3.78 24.12 7.75
C GLY A 106 -4.97 23.98 8.71
N THR A 107 -6.02 24.79 8.55
CA THR A 107 -7.29 24.62 9.27
C THR A 107 -8.23 23.68 8.50
N SER A 108 -9.10 22.97 9.24
CA SER A 108 -10.16 22.16 8.63
C SER A 108 -11.38 23.04 8.30
N PRO A 109 -12.15 22.72 7.24
CA PRO A 109 -13.41 23.40 6.96
C PRO A 109 -14.43 23.10 8.06
N GLY A 110 -15.37 24.04 8.24
CA GLY A 110 -16.46 23.89 9.20
C GLY A 110 -16.75 25.15 10.01
N ALA A 111 -17.51 24.98 11.10
CA ALA A 111 -17.87 26.07 11.97
C ALA A 111 -16.65 26.56 12.78
N MET A 112 -16.41 27.86 12.76
CA MET A 112 -15.38 28.56 13.52
C MET A 112 -16.01 29.68 14.33
N THR A 113 -15.30 30.16 15.37
CA THR A 113 -15.78 31.26 16.19
C THR A 113 -14.72 32.36 16.24
N LEU A 114 -15.10 33.56 15.92
CA LEU A 114 -14.31 34.76 16.24
C LEU A 114 -14.71 35.25 17.61
N LEU A 115 -13.74 35.53 18.47
CA LEU A 115 -13.92 36.04 19.81
C LEU A 115 -13.41 37.48 19.85
N VAL A 116 -14.33 38.46 19.88
CA VAL A 116 -13.98 39.86 19.92
C VAL A 116 -13.94 40.32 21.38
N LYS A 117 -12.76 40.63 21.87
CA LYS A 117 -12.53 41.16 23.21
C LYS A 117 -12.64 42.68 23.17
N GLN A 118 -13.49 43.25 23.98
CA GLN A 118 -13.62 44.68 24.16
C GLN A 118 -13.06 45.15 25.52
N PHE A 119 -12.43 46.31 25.56
CA PHE A 119 -11.94 46.90 26.81
C PHE A 119 -13.07 47.03 27.84
N GLY A 120 -12.84 46.57 29.05
CA GLY A 120 -13.81 46.64 30.14
C GLY A 120 -14.82 45.49 30.20
N ASN A 121 -14.96 44.69 29.13
CA ASN A 121 -15.81 43.49 29.15
C ASN A 121 -15.07 42.31 29.75
N ALA A 122 -15.71 41.56 30.64
CA ALA A 122 -15.13 40.37 31.23
C ALA A 122 -15.04 39.21 30.22
N GLN A 123 -16.02 39.13 29.31
CA GLN A 123 -16.13 38.06 28.28
C GLN A 123 -15.93 38.65 26.90
N ALA A 124 -15.45 37.83 25.98
CA ALA A 124 -15.37 38.15 24.54
C ALA A 124 -16.70 37.82 23.87
N ASP A 125 -17.06 38.60 22.86
CA ASP A 125 -18.26 38.40 22.05
C ASP A 125 -18.00 37.30 21.01
N PRO A 126 -18.74 36.19 21.02
CA PRO A 126 -18.56 35.11 20.07
C PRO A 126 -19.33 35.38 18.76
N ILE A 127 -18.66 35.30 17.64
CA ILE A 127 -19.26 35.44 16.31
C ILE A 127 -19.01 34.11 15.56
N GLN A 128 -20.10 33.46 15.17
CA GLN A 128 -20.03 32.24 14.42
C GLN A 128 -19.77 32.54 12.93
N ILE A 129 -18.76 31.89 12.36
CA ILE A 129 -18.43 31.94 10.94
C ILE A 129 -18.31 30.52 10.40
N HIS A 130 -18.45 30.34 9.11
CA HIS A 130 -18.29 29.05 8.46
C HIS A 130 -17.21 29.12 7.39
N THR A 131 -16.27 28.16 7.41
CA THR A 131 -15.19 28.07 6.43
C THR A 131 -15.43 26.92 5.46
N PHE A 132 -15.03 27.09 4.21
CA PHE A 132 -15.27 26.18 3.10
C PHE A 132 -13.94 25.75 2.46
N THR A 133 -13.97 24.62 1.76
CA THR A 133 -12.87 24.21 0.84
C THR A 133 -13.08 24.84 -0.54
N ASP A 134 -12.00 24.96 -1.31
CA ASP A 134 -12.15 25.25 -2.75
C ASP A 134 -12.96 24.13 -3.40
N ALA A 135 -13.93 24.49 -4.23
CA ALA A 135 -14.67 23.53 -5.02
C ALA A 135 -13.72 22.87 -6.04
N GLY A 136 -13.56 21.54 -5.93
CA GLY A 136 -12.88 20.77 -6.95
C GLY A 136 -13.68 20.72 -8.25
N ARG A 137 -13.01 20.50 -9.38
CA ARG A 137 -13.69 20.19 -10.64
C ARG A 137 -13.89 18.69 -10.70
N ILE A 138 -15.13 18.25 -10.88
CA ILE A 138 -15.49 16.85 -11.09
C ILE A 138 -15.74 16.65 -12.59
N ASP A 139 -14.91 15.83 -13.24
CA ASP A 139 -15.04 15.53 -14.66
C ASP A 139 -16.06 14.42 -14.90
N GLY A 140 -16.12 13.41 -14.02
CA GLY A 140 -17.09 12.34 -14.09
C GLY A 140 -16.75 11.14 -13.21
N PHE A 141 -17.73 10.27 -13.02
CA PHE A 141 -17.59 8.99 -12.32
C PHE A 141 -17.83 7.84 -13.28
N SER A 142 -17.02 6.79 -13.22
CA SER A 142 -17.24 5.55 -13.97
C SER A 142 -17.03 4.32 -13.10
N ILE A 143 -17.85 3.31 -13.32
CA ILE A 143 -17.73 1.99 -12.67
C ILE A 143 -18.08 0.92 -13.70
N HIS A 144 -17.37 -0.20 -13.72
CA HIS A 144 -17.78 -1.36 -14.51
C HIS A 144 -18.87 -2.15 -13.78
N ALA A 145 -19.82 -2.65 -14.54
CA ALA A 145 -20.87 -3.52 -13.98
C ALA A 145 -20.26 -4.75 -13.30
N GLY A 146 -20.63 -4.97 -12.04
CA GLY A 146 -20.10 -6.04 -11.21
C GLY A 146 -18.88 -5.65 -10.34
N ASP A 147 -18.29 -4.47 -10.55
CA ASP A 147 -17.19 -4.00 -9.74
C ASP A 147 -17.68 -3.36 -8.43
N LEU A 148 -16.83 -3.43 -7.42
CA LEU A 148 -17.04 -2.75 -6.13
C LEU A 148 -16.38 -1.36 -6.06
N VAL A 149 -15.50 -1.06 -7.00
CA VAL A 149 -14.72 0.17 -7.04
C VAL A 149 -14.94 0.87 -8.36
N GLY A 150 -15.42 2.10 -8.30
CA GLY A 150 -15.47 3.00 -9.46
C GLY A 150 -14.37 4.05 -9.37
N THR A 151 -14.18 4.83 -10.44
CA THR A 151 -13.18 5.90 -10.51
C THR A 151 -13.85 7.24 -10.70
N LEU A 152 -13.58 8.18 -9.80
CA LEU A 152 -13.94 9.58 -9.91
C LEU A 152 -12.72 10.34 -10.48
N LYS A 153 -12.93 11.14 -11.54
CA LYS A 153 -11.88 11.94 -12.16
C LYS A 153 -12.17 13.43 -12.02
N GLY A 154 -11.12 14.23 -11.86
CA GLY A 154 -11.26 15.67 -11.68
C GLY A 154 -10.00 16.36 -11.19
N ASN A 155 -10.19 17.43 -10.42
CA ASN A 155 -9.11 18.15 -9.73
C ASN A 155 -9.54 18.43 -8.28
N ARG A 156 -8.61 18.42 -7.34
CA ARG A 156 -8.88 18.62 -5.92
C ARG A 156 -9.90 17.61 -5.37
N LEU A 157 -9.73 16.35 -5.77
CA LEU A 157 -10.57 15.23 -5.27
C LEU A 157 -10.23 14.83 -3.83
N ASP A 158 -9.15 15.37 -3.26
CA ASP A 158 -8.81 15.27 -1.83
C ASP A 158 -9.92 15.78 -0.90
N GLU A 159 -10.78 16.67 -1.41
CA GLU A 159 -11.90 17.23 -0.66
C GLU A 159 -13.20 16.40 -0.73
N VAL A 160 -13.19 15.29 -1.44
CA VAL A 160 -14.36 14.41 -1.55
C VAL A 160 -14.55 13.62 -0.25
N ALA A 161 -15.75 13.70 0.32
CA ALA A 161 -16.15 12.92 1.50
C ALA A 161 -16.89 11.64 1.11
N SER A 162 -17.80 11.72 0.12
CA SER A 162 -18.57 10.57 -0.36
C SER A 162 -19.18 10.84 -1.74
N LEU A 163 -19.63 9.77 -2.39
CA LEU A 163 -20.36 9.84 -3.65
C LEU A 163 -21.60 8.98 -3.55
N ASN A 164 -22.74 9.51 -3.96
CA ASN A 164 -23.98 8.74 -4.13
C ASN A 164 -24.28 8.56 -5.61
N PHE A 165 -24.37 7.31 -6.06
CA PHE A 165 -24.62 6.95 -7.44
C PHE A 165 -25.63 5.79 -7.52
N LYS A 166 -26.74 5.98 -8.22
CA LYS A 166 -27.85 4.99 -8.28
C LYS A 166 -28.33 4.53 -6.89
N ASN A 167 -28.42 5.45 -5.93
CA ASN A 167 -28.76 5.22 -4.53
C ASN A 167 -27.73 4.37 -3.75
N ASN A 168 -26.57 4.11 -4.32
CA ASN A 168 -25.47 3.43 -3.64
C ASN A 168 -24.46 4.47 -3.14
N MET A 169 -24.00 4.29 -1.90
CA MET A 169 -22.99 5.12 -1.29
C MET A 169 -21.60 4.55 -1.55
N PHE A 170 -20.71 5.43 -1.97
CA PHE A 170 -19.28 5.13 -2.17
C PHE A 170 -18.44 6.02 -1.29
N VAL A 171 -17.35 5.46 -0.78
CA VAL A 171 -16.36 6.18 0.03
C VAL A 171 -15.03 6.29 -0.71
N PRO A 172 -14.27 7.39 -0.52
CA PRO A 172 -13.01 7.58 -1.19
C PRO A 172 -11.95 6.58 -0.72
N GLY A 173 -11.16 6.07 -1.66
CA GLY A 173 -9.93 5.32 -1.45
C GLY A 173 -8.70 6.21 -1.49
N GLU A 174 -7.57 5.65 -1.91
CA GLU A 174 -6.30 6.38 -2.02
C GLU A 174 -6.28 7.23 -3.31
N LEU A 175 -6.07 8.54 -3.14
CA LEU A 175 -6.01 9.49 -4.24
C LEU A 175 -4.71 9.35 -5.03
N THR A 176 -4.81 9.30 -6.35
CA THR A 176 -3.68 9.38 -7.26
C THR A 176 -3.81 10.59 -8.18
N SER A 177 -2.69 11.23 -8.49
CA SER A 177 -2.66 12.40 -9.39
C SER A 177 -1.62 12.18 -10.49
N ALA A 178 -2.05 12.25 -11.74
CA ALA A 178 -1.17 12.12 -12.90
C ALA A 178 -1.53 13.15 -13.96
N HIS A 179 -0.53 13.85 -14.52
CA HIS A 179 -0.71 14.85 -15.60
C HIS A 179 -1.73 15.95 -15.29
N GLY A 180 -1.86 16.33 -14.01
CA GLY A 180 -2.79 17.38 -13.59
C GLY A 180 -4.26 16.95 -13.49
N VAL A 181 -4.53 15.67 -13.55
CA VAL A 181 -5.84 15.07 -13.29
C VAL A 181 -5.75 14.15 -12.09
N ASP A 182 -6.67 14.31 -11.16
CA ASP A 182 -6.83 13.43 -10.02
C ASP A 182 -7.73 12.26 -10.40
N GLU A 183 -7.31 11.06 -9.98
CA GLU A 183 -8.11 9.84 -10.03
C GLU A 183 -8.32 9.34 -8.60
N LEU A 184 -9.57 9.32 -8.18
CA LEU A 184 -9.98 8.88 -6.86
C LEU A 184 -10.80 7.60 -6.97
N PRO A 185 -10.27 6.44 -6.54
CA PRO A 185 -11.05 5.23 -6.40
C PRO A 185 -12.17 5.44 -5.39
N MET A 186 -13.39 5.10 -5.76
CA MET A 186 -14.59 5.19 -4.92
C MET A 186 -15.11 3.79 -4.64
N VAL A 187 -15.04 3.37 -3.38
CA VAL A 187 -15.39 2.00 -2.94
C VAL A 187 -16.85 1.96 -2.49
N ALA A 188 -17.61 1.03 -3.02
CA ALA A 188 -19.00 0.82 -2.61
C ALA A 188 -19.09 0.37 -1.14
N GLN A 189 -19.95 1.02 -0.35
CA GLN A 189 -20.18 0.61 1.04
C GLN A 189 -20.98 -0.68 1.15
N ASP A 190 -21.91 -0.92 0.22
CA ASP A 190 -22.70 -2.16 0.14
C ASP A 190 -22.36 -2.91 -1.15
N PRO A 191 -21.55 -3.98 -1.08
CA PRO A 191 -21.23 -4.80 -2.23
C PRO A 191 -22.44 -5.41 -2.93
N SER A 192 -23.48 -5.75 -2.19
CA SER A 192 -24.69 -6.41 -2.73
C SER A 192 -25.51 -5.47 -3.60
N ALA A 193 -25.52 -4.19 -3.27
CA ALA A 193 -26.28 -3.18 -3.99
C ALA A 193 -25.70 -2.85 -5.37
N VAL A 194 -24.37 -3.01 -5.55
CA VAL A 194 -23.71 -2.72 -6.84
C VAL A 194 -23.60 -3.93 -7.75
N ALA A 195 -23.73 -5.16 -7.21
CA ALA A 195 -23.62 -6.40 -7.99
C ALA A 195 -24.65 -6.51 -9.13
N GLY A 196 -25.80 -5.84 -9.01
CA GLY A 196 -26.88 -5.84 -10.00
C GLY A 196 -26.84 -4.68 -11.00
N LEU A 197 -25.82 -3.82 -10.97
CA LEU A 197 -25.70 -2.69 -11.89
C LEU A 197 -25.55 -3.18 -13.33
N LYS A 198 -26.29 -2.55 -14.25
CA LYS A 198 -26.22 -2.83 -15.69
C LYS A 198 -25.57 -1.65 -16.41
N PRO A 199 -24.88 -1.90 -17.53
CA PRO A 199 -24.27 -0.84 -18.33
C PRO A 199 -25.28 0.25 -18.68
N GLU A 200 -24.98 1.51 -18.34
CA GLU A 200 -25.83 2.67 -18.55
C GLU A 200 -24.97 3.94 -18.52
N ARG A 201 -25.27 4.92 -19.39
CA ARG A 201 -24.51 6.17 -19.50
C ARG A 201 -25.34 7.39 -19.13
N GLY A 202 -24.65 8.48 -18.76
CA GLY A 202 -25.30 9.76 -18.52
C GLY A 202 -26.13 9.84 -17.25
N LEU A 203 -25.78 9.05 -16.25
CA LEU A 203 -26.45 9.03 -14.96
C LEU A 203 -25.96 10.18 -14.08
N ALA A 204 -26.81 10.65 -13.15
CA ALA A 204 -26.42 11.64 -12.17
C ALA A 204 -25.63 11.01 -11.02
N ALA A 205 -24.46 11.56 -10.74
CA ALA A 205 -23.65 11.26 -9.57
C ALA A 205 -23.65 12.47 -8.62
N LYS A 206 -23.93 12.26 -7.35
CA LYS A 206 -23.91 13.31 -6.31
C LYS A 206 -22.64 13.13 -5.47
N VAL A 207 -21.71 14.07 -5.58
CA VAL A 207 -20.46 14.09 -4.86
C VAL A 207 -20.59 15.03 -3.67
N THR A 208 -20.44 14.52 -2.47
CA THR A 208 -20.45 15.32 -1.23
C THR A 208 -19.01 15.64 -0.84
N LEU A 209 -18.73 16.90 -0.63
CA LEU A 209 -17.43 17.40 -0.17
C LEU A 209 -17.35 17.34 1.36
N LYS A 210 -16.13 17.42 1.91
CA LYS A 210 -15.85 17.42 3.36
C LYS A 210 -16.49 18.61 4.09
N ASP A 211 -16.75 19.70 3.38
CA ASP A 211 -17.44 20.89 3.90
C ASP A 211 -18.97 20.82 3.83
N GLY A 212 -19.51 19.68 3.37
CA GLY A 212 -20.94 19.44 3.26
C GLY A 212 -21.60 19.90 1.95
N ARG A 213 -20.91 20.60 1.06
CA ARG A 213 -21.45 20.96 -0.26
C ARG A 213 -21.64 19.72 -1.12
N VAL A 214 -22.67 19.75 -1.94
CA VAL A 214 -22.99 18.67 -2.89
C VAL A 214 -22.83 19.14 -4.32
N LEU A 215 -21.95 18.48 -5.07
CA LEU A 215 -21.74 18.73 -6.48
C LEU A 215 -22.43 17.64 -7.30
N LEU A 216 -23.03 18.06 -8.42
CA LEU A 216 -23.62 17.14 -9.40
C LEU A 216 -22.61 16.88 -10.51
N SER A 217 -22.43 15.62 -10.86
CA SER A 217 -21.56 15.20 -11.97
C SER A 217 -22.25 14.13 -12.80
N SER A 218 -21.69 13.85 -13.98
CA SER A 218 -22.12 12.71 -14.80
C SER A 218 -21.46 11.42 -14.31
N GLY A 219 -22.20 10.31 -14.35
CA GLY A 219 -21.69 9.00 -14.06
C GLY A 219 -22.04 7.99 -15.15
N ASN A 220 -21.20 6.97 -15.33
CA ASN A 220 -21.40 5.90 -16.28
C ASN A 220 -21.21 4.54 -15.60
N ILE A 221 -22.02 3.58 -15.99
CA ILE A 221 -21.79 2.17 -15.70
C ILE A 221 -21.32 1.53 -17.01
N ASP A 222 -20.06 1.18 -17.06
CA ASP A 222 -19.44 0.56 -18.23
C ASP A 222 -19.75 -0.95 -18.26
N ALA A 223 -19.50 -1.59 -19.40
CA ALA A 223 -19.65 -3.03 -19.52
C ALA A 223 -18.78 -3.74 -18.46
N PRO A 224 -19.19 -4.96 -18.02
CA PRO A 224 -18.36 -5.75 -17.11
C PRO A 224 -16.93 -5.89 -17.66
N ARG A 225 -15.93 -5.88 -16.76
CA ARG A 225 -14.55 -6.13 -17.18
C ARG A 225 -14.40 -7.52 -17.79
N PRO A 226 -13.44 -7.70 -18.73
CA PRO A 226 -13.17 -9.02 -19.27
C PRO A 226 -12.77 -9.97 -18.14
N ALA A 227 -13.41 -11.12 -18.10
CA ALA A 227 -13.18 -12.14 -17.09
C ALA A 227 -13.16 -13.53 -17.73
N VAL A 228 -12.23 -14.35 -17.26
CA VAL A 228 -12.05 -15.72 -17.72
C VAL A 228 -11.87 -16.67 -16.54
N THR A 229 -12.14 -17.94 -16.79
CA THR A 229 -11.86 -19.03 -15.85
C THR A 229 -10.81 -19.95 -16.46
N LEU A 230 -9.76 -20.26 -15.71
CA LEU A 230 -8.76 -21.26 -16.09
C LEU A 230 -9.42 -22.66 -15.99
N LEU A 231 -9.50 -23.36 -17.11
CA LEU A 231 -10.08 -24.71 -17.21
C LEU A 231 -9.06 -25.80 -16.89
N GLY A 232 -7.82 -25.60 -17.31
CA GLY A 232 -6.75 -26.54 -17.10
C GLY A 232 -5.45 -26.06 -17.72
N MET A 233 -4.36 -26.70 -17.32
CA MET A 233 -3.03 -26.42 -17.85
C MET A 233 -2.24 -27.71 -18.03
N SER A 234 -1.30 -27.69 -18.96
CA SER A 234 -0.38 -28.79 -19.26
C SER A 234 1.01 -28.23 -19.51
N VAL A 235 2.00 -28.81 -18.84
CA VAL A 235 3.42 -28.47 -19.01
C VAL A 235 4.06 -29.54 -19.88
N GLN A 236 4.62 -29.13 -21.01
CA GLN A 236 5.41 -29.98 -21.88
C GLN A 236 6.89 -29.72 -21.62
N PRO A 237 7.61 -30.67 -20.97
CA PRO A 237 9.03 -30.53 -20.74
C PRO A 237 9.79 -30.40 -22.06
N SER A 238 10.86 -29.62 -22.10
CA SER A 238 11.78 -29.61 -23.20
C SER A 238 12.75 -30.82 -23.13
N ALA A 239 13.48 -31.11 -24.20
CA ALA A 239 14.52 -32.12 -24.16
C ALA A 239 15.59 -31.80 -23.07
N SER A 240 15.91 -30.50 -22.88
CA SER A 240 16.89 -30.06 -21.88
C SER A 240 16.37 -30.17 -20.44
N SER A 241 15.06 -30.13 -20.21
CA SER A 241 14.53 -30.29 -18.84
C SER A 241 14.63 -31.75 -18.36
N HIS A 242 14.69 -32.72 -19.24
CA HIS A 242 14.99 -34.11 -18.86
C HIS A 242 16.42 -34.28 -18.34
N ASP A 243 17.35 -33.44 -18.75
CA ASP A 243 18.74 -33.47 -18.28
C ASP A 243 18.88 -32.94 -16.86
N SER A 244 17.87 -32.28 -16.31
CA SER A 244 17.92 -31.75 -14.95
C SER A 244 17.95 -32.85 -13.90
N ASN A 245 17.38 -34.02 -14.19
CA ASN A 245 17.21 -35.13 -13.25
C ASN A 245 16.49 -34.76 -11.97
N ILE A 246 15.58 -33.76 -12.03
CA ILE A 246 14.69 -33.34 -10.94
C ILE A 246 13.24 -33.64 -11.31
N LEU A 247 12.56 -34.32 -10.43
CA LEU A 247 11.12 -34.60 -10.52
C LEU A 247 10.39 -33.56 -9.67
N LEU A 248 9.69 -32.65 -10.34
CA LEU A 248 8.92 -31.61 -9.68
C LEU A 248 7.70 -32.19 -8.94
N ALA A 249 7.45 -31.71 -7.73
CA ALA A 249 6.42 -32.24 -6.86
C ALA A 249 5.00 -31.82 -7.25
N HIS A 250 4.85 -30.63 -7.85
CA HIS A 250 3.54 -30.06 -8.17
C HIS A 250 3.40 -29.77 -9.67
N PRO A 251 2.23 -30.03 -10.26
CA PRO A 251 1.95 -29.75 -11.68
C PRO A 251 1.92 -28.25 -12.00
N SER A 252 1.87 -27.39 -10.98
CA SER A 252 1.97 -25.94 -11.15
C SER A 252 3.40 -25.41 -11.22
N GLU A 253 4.42 -26.24 -11.02
CA GLU A 253 5.82 -25.87 -11.22
C GLU A 253 6.16 -25.96 -12.71
N LEU A 254 6.56 -24.82 -13.28
CA LEU A 254 6.86 -24.67 -14.69
C LEU A 254 8.37 -24.51 -14.88
N PRO A 255 9.10 -25.53 -15.40
CA PRO A 255 10.48 -25.33 -15.81
C PRO A 255 10.60 -24.21 -16.83
N GLN A 256 11.63 -23.39 -16.71
CA GLN A 256 11.82 -22.22 -17.57
C GLN A 256 11.89 -22.56 -19.06
N ASP A 257 12.45 -23.68 -19.40
CA ASP A 257 12.61 -24.17 -20.77
C ASP A 257 11.42 -25.00 -21.27
N ALA A 258 10.43 -25.29 -20.43
CA ALA A 258 9.21 -25.99 -20.78
C ALA A 258 8.22 -25.11 -21.56
N VAL A 259 7.24 -25.73 -22.19
CA VAL A 259 6.11 -25.04 -22.82
C VAL A 259 4.87 -25.28 -22.00
N LEU A 260 4.26 -24.17 -21.53
CA LEU A 260 2.97 -24.19 -20.83
C LEU A 260 1.84 -23.98 -21.84
N THR A 261 0.89 -24.91 -21.87
CA THR A 261 -0.39 -24.75 -22.57
C THR A 261 -1.51 -24.70 -21.55
N PHE A 262 -2.38 -23.70 -21.64
CA PHE A 262 -3.50 -23.56 -20.73
C PHE A 262 -4.78 -23.12 -21.46
N SER A 263 -5.92 -23.62 -21.00
CA SER A 263 -7.23 -23.38 -21.60
C SER A 263 -8.03 -22.45 -20.72
N LEU A 264 -8.65 -21.45 -21.33
CA LEU A 264 -9.44 -20.42 -20.68
C LEU A 264 -10.86 -20.42 -21.23
N ARG A 265 -11.85 -20.25 -20.34
CA ARG A 265 -13.25 -19.98 -20.72
C ARG A 265 -13.59 -18.56 -20.40
N THR A 266 -14.08 -17.78 -21.37
CA THR A 266 -14.59 -16.44 -21.09
C THR A 266 -15.92 -16.49 -20.33
N THR A 267 -16.05 -15.64 -19.33
CA THR A 267 -17.28 -15.41 -18.56
C THR A 267 -17.84 -14.01 -18.84
N SER A 268 -16.99 -13.08 -19.25
CA SER A 268 -17.35 -11.76 -19.72
C SER A 268 -16.24 -11.27 -20.70
N PRO A 269 -16.58 -10.88 -21.92
CA PRO A 269 -17.87 -10.98 -22.62
C PRO A 269 -18.30 -12.44 -22.87
N ALA A 270 -19.48 -12.66 -23.42
CA ALA A 270 -20.00 -14.01 -23.68
C ALA A 270 -19.22 -14.84 -24.72
N ALA A 271 -18.34 -14.21 -25.47
CA ALA A 271 -17.45 -14.85 -26.44
C ALA A 271 -16.15 -14.07 -26.53
N PHE A 272 -15.04 -14.77 -26.78
CA PHE A 272 -13.74 -14.13 -27.04
C PHE A 272 -13.77 -13.23 -28.26
N ALA A 273 -13.27 -12.01 -28.12
CA ALA A 273 -13.02 -11.15 -29.26
C ALA A 273 -11.63 -11.43 -29.84
N ARG A 274 -11.47 -11.21 -31.15
CA ARG A 274 -10.19 -11.50 -31.85
C ARG A 274 -9.04 -10.56 -31.45
N ASP A 275 -9.36 -9.43 -30.89
CA ASP A 275 -8.43 -8.41 -30.40
C ASP A 275 -8.22 -8.47 -28.88
N GLU A 276 -8.78 -9.47 -28.20
CA GLU A 276 -8.41 -9.78 -26.82
C GLU A 276 -7.00 -10.35 -26.74
N VAL A 277 -6.31 -9.97 -25.67
CA VAL A 277 -4.97 -10.45 -25.37
C VAL A 277 -4.89 -10.95 -23.93
N ILE A 278 -4.02 -11.93 -23.69
CA ILE A 278 -3.66 -12.38 -22.35
C ILE A 278 -2.34 -11.71 -21.99
N GLU A 279 -2.34 -10.96 -20.92
CA GLU A 279 -1.12 -10.46 -20.30
C GLU A 279 -0.66 -11.46 -19.25
N VAL A 280 0.60 -11.90 -19.33
CA VAL A 280 1.23 -12.80 -18.35
C VAL A 280 2.42 -12.09 -17.77
N THR A 281 2.56 -12.09 -16.45
CA THR A 281 3.68 -11.44 -15.75
C THR A 281 4.12 -12.25 -14.55
N THR A 282 5.35 -12.04 -14.10
CA THR A 282 5.79 -12.46 -12.76
C THR A 282 5.09 -11.60 -11.71
N SER A 283 4.89 -12.12 -10.51
CA SER A 283 4.16 -11.40 -9.44
C SER A 283 4.86 -10.09 -9.00
N ASP A 284 6.15 -9.96 -9.25
CA ASP A 284 6.95 -8.74 -9.03
C ASP A 284 6.96 -7.80 -10.25
N GLU A 285 6.21 -8.15 -11.31
CA GLU A 285 6.11 -7.41 -12.57
C GLU A 285 7.45 -7.17 -13.29
N SER A 286 8.52 -7.86 -12.90
CA SER A 286 9.85 -7.73 -13.52
C SER A 286 9.91 -8.29 -14.93
N SER A 287 9.03 -9.21 -15.28
CA SER A 287 8.96 -9.86 -16.58
C SER A 287 7.52 -9.99 -17.05
N SER A 288 7.21 -9.54 -18.25
CA SER A 288 5.86 -9.58 -18.81
C SER A 288 5.85 -10.09 -20.26
N ALA A 289 4.75 -10.71 -20.66
CA ALA A 289 4.50 -11.18 -22.01
C ALA A 289 3.03 -10.97 -22.38
N THR A 290 2.78 -10.80 -23.68
CA THR A 290 1.44 -10.70 -24.24
C THR A 290 1.20 -11.85 -25.21
N LEU A 291 0.15 -12.64 -24.95
CA LEU A 291 -0.31 -13.72 -25.84
C LEU A 291 -1.55 -13.23 -26.57
N SER A 292 -1.60 -13.42 -27.87
CA SER A 292 -2.71 -12.98 -28.71
C SER A 292 -2.98 -13.95 -29.86
N PHE A 293 -4.15 -13.79 -30.48
CA PHE A 293 -4.43 -14.52 -31.72
C PHE A 293 -3.49 -14.09 -32.84
N ALA A 294 -3.10 -12.84 -32.88
CA ALA A 294 -2.25 -12.27 -33.91
C ALA A 294 -0.79 -12.80 -33.88
N ASN A 295 -0.24 -13.02 -32.66
CA ASN A 295 1.12 -13.56 -32.51
C ASN A 295 1.18 -15.10 -32.38
N GLY A 296 0.04 -15.78 -32.53
CA GLY A 296 -0.05 -17.24 -32.40
C GLY A 296 0.05 -17.77 -30.98
N GLY A 297 0.11 -16.88 -29.96
CA GLY A 297 0.12 -17.25 -28.53
C GLY A 297 -1.25 -17.71 -28.01
N MET A 298 -2.33 -17.45 -28.78
CA MET A 298 -3.69 -17.88 -28.48
C MET A 298 -4.33 -18.53 -29.71
N LEU A 299 -5.15 -19.54 -29.48
CA LEU A 299 -6.00 -20.19 -30.48
C LEU A 299 -7.42 -20.34 -29.90
N LEU A 300 -8.43 -20.10 -30.73
CA LEU A 300 -9.82 -20.39 -30.34
C LEU A 300 -10.12 -21.87 -30.58
N GLU A 301 -10.57 -22.56 -29.57
CA GLU A 301 -11.17 -23.89 -29.71
C GLU A 301 -12.65 -23.75 -30.11
N ASN A 302 -13.34 -22.78 -29.52
CA ASN A 302 -14.69 -22.35 -29.89
C ASN A 302 -14.87 -20.88 -29.45
N SER A 303 -16.05 -20.31 -29.61
CA SER A 303 -16.31 -18.90 -29.28
C SER A 303 -16.09 -18.56 -27.79
N GLN A 304 -16.18 -19.55 -26.89
CA GLN A 304 -16.06 -19.34 -25.44
C GLN A 304 -14.77 -19.88 -24.84
N VAL A 305 -14.03 -20.69 -25.58
CA VAL A 305 -12.81 -21.35 -25.08
C VAL A 305 -11.64 -20.99 -25.98
N ALA A 306 -10.60 -20.48 -25.36
CA ALA A 306 -9.30 -20.22 -25.99
C ALA A 306 -8.22 -21.07 -25.33
N VAL A 307 -7.26 -21.51 -26.14
CA VAL A 307 -6.04 -22.20 -25.68
C VAL A 307 -4.88 -21.26 -25.87
N ALA A 308 -4.13 -21.02 -24.83
CA ALA A 308 -2.95 -20.17 -24.81
C ALA A 308 -1.68 -21.00 -24.65
N THR A 309 -0.61 -20.60 -25.30
CA THR A 309 0.69 -21.26 -25.24
C THR A 309 1.77 -20.25 -24.85
N LEU A 310 2.50 -20.56 -23.78
CA LEU A 310 3.58 -19.76 -23.23
C LEU A 310 4.88 -20.57 -23.26
N ASN A 311 5.94 -20.00 -23.83
CA ASN A 311 7.30 -20.50 -23.71
C ASN A 311 8.11 -19.48 -22.90
N PRO A 312 8.32 -19.71 -21.59
CA PRO A 312 8.95 -18.73 -20.72
C PRO A 312 10.36 -18.32 -21.15
N ALA A 313 11.17 -19.28 -21.58
CA ALA A 313 12.55 -19.00 -22.02
C ALA A 313 12.60 -18.06 -23.22
N LYS A 314 11.60 -18.14 -24.13
CA LYS A 314 11.53 -17.26 -25.31
C LYS A 314 11.04 -15.85 -24.98
N VAL A 315 10.09 -15.72 -24.04
CA VAL A 315 9.41 -14.43 -23.77
C VAL A 315 9.99 -13.68 -22.60
N PHE A 316 10.49 -14.38 -21.57
CA PHE A 316 11.05 -13.75 -20.35
C PHE A 316 12.58 -13.84 -20.28
N GLY A 317 13.20 -14.74 -21.09
CA GLY A 317 14.63 -15.01 -21.02
C GLY A 317 15.02 -15.90 -19.85
N GLY A 318 16.33 -16.19 -19.72
CA GLY A 318 16.88 -17.18 -18.78
C GLY A 318 16.99 -16.72 -17.32
N ALA A 319 16.58 -15.49 -16.98
CA ALA A 319 16.69 -14.97 -15.63
C ALA A 319 15.36 -14.98 -14.87
N ALA A 320 14.23 -15.05 -15.55
CA ALA A 320 12.91 -14.97 -14.92
C ALA A 320 12.57 -16.21 -14.08
N PHE A 321 11.97 -16.00 -12.93
CA PHE A 321 11.51 -17.06 -12.02
C PHE A 321 10.43 -16.51 -11.07
N GLY A 322 9.76 -17.41 -10.34
CA GLY A 322 8.76 -17.07 -9.35
C GLY A 322 7.31 -17.23 -9.83
N PRO A 323 6.33 -16.81 -9.04
CA PRO A 323 4.93 -16.97 -9.38
C PRO A 323 4.55 -16.16 -10.62
N LEU A 324 3.87 -16.82 -11.57
CA LEU A 324 3.27 -16.21 -12.73
C LEU A 324 1.79 -15.94 -12.49
N GLN A 325 1.33 -14.81 -12.98
CA GLN A 325 -0.07 -14.42 -13.01
C GLN A 325 -0.47 -13.97 -14.40
N PHE A 326 -1.74 -14.07 -14.73
CA PHE A 326 -2.29 -13.66 -16.01
C PHE A 326 -3.59 -12.87 -15.83
N ARG A 327 -3.91 -12.05 -16.81
CA ARG A 327 -5.22 -11.38 -16.94
C ARG A 327 -5.57 -11.20 -18.41
N ILE A 328 -6.84 -10.98 -18.68
CA ILE A 328 -7.32 -10.58 -20.00
C ILE A 328 -7.25 -9.06 -20.13
N ASN A 329 -6.88 -8.59 -21.30
CA ASN A 329 -6.99 -7.20 -21.70
C ASN A 329 -7.78 -7.12 -23.01
N TYR A 330 -8.85 -6.35 -23.00
CA TYR A 330 -9.66 -6.06 -24.18
C TYR A 330 -9.76 -4.55 -24.38
N LYS A 331 -9.09 -4.03 -25.41
CA LYS A 331 -9.07 -2.60 -25.74
C LYS A 331 -8.68 -1.67 -24.59
N GLY A 332 -7.75 -2.10 -23.76
CA GLY A 332 -7.28 -1.34 -22.61
C GLY A 332 -8.11 -1.54 -21.32
N VAL A 333 -9.24 -2.24 -21.42
CA VAL A 333 -9.97 -2.68 -20.22
C VAL A 333 -9.39 -4.01 -19.77
N VAL A 334 -8.85 -4.01 -18.55
CA VAL A 334 -8.18 -5.19 -17.99
C VAL A 334 -9.06 -5.92 -16.99
N GLY A 335 -8.99 -7.25 -17.00
CA GLY A 335 -9.55 -8.10 -15.97
C GLY A 335 -8.66 -8.18 -14.73
N ASP A 336 -9.08 -8.97 -13.76
CA ASP A 336 -8.30 -9.20 -12.54
C ASP A 336 -7.16 -10.19 -12.79
N TRP A 337 -6.04 -9.98 -12.08
CA TRP A 337 -4.93 -10.91 -12.07
C TRP A 337 -5.34 -12.26 -11.45
N GLN A 338 -5.00 -13.34 -12.11
CA GLN A 338 -5.23 -14.71 -11.66
C GLN A 338 -3.88 -15.47 -11.62
N PRO A 339 -3.67 -16.34 -10.62
CA PRO A 339 -2.47 -17.17 -10.57
C PRO A 339 -2.45 -18.15 -11.74
N LEU A 340 -1.27 -18.41 -12.30
CA LEU A 340 -1.07 -19.32 -13.42
C LEU A 340 -0.18 -20.50 -13.04
N ALA A 341 1.10 -20.28 -12.79
CA ALA A 341 2.09 -21.30 -12.50
C ALA A 341 3.24 -20.70 -11.70
N ASN A 342 4.15 -21.54 -11.19
CA ASN A 342 5.40 -21.12 -10.57
C ASN A 342 6.56 -21.40 -11.51
N LEU A 343 7.16 -20.37 -12.06
CA LEU A 343 8.30 -20.47 -12.96
C LEU A 343 9.56 -20.82 -12.16
N VAL A 344 10.24 -21.92 -12.54
CA VAL A 344 11.42 -22.42 -11.83
C VAL A 344 12.59 -22.64 -12.78
N ARG A 345 13.76 -22.28 -12.31
CA ARG A 345 15.03 -22.59 -12.97
C ARG A 345 15.55 -23.90 -12.39
N LEU A 346 15.93 -24.82 -13.25
CA LEU A 346 16.41 -26.13 -12.82
C LEU A 346 17.93 -26.21 -12.94
N PRO A 347 18.64 -26.74 -11.92
CA PRO A 347 20.01 -27.19 -12.07
C PRO A 347 20.05 -28.48 -12.91
N VAL A 348 21.18 -28.78 -13.52
CA VAL A 348 21.41 -30.04 -14.19
C VAL A 348 22.24 -30.93 -13.26
N LEU A 349 21.64 -32.05 -12.81
CA LEU A 349 22.29 -33.03 -11.95
C LEU A 349 22.83 -34.16 -12.81
N LYS A 350 24.15 -34.43 -12.76
CA LYS A 350 24.79 -35.39 -13.64
C LYS A 350 25.10 -36.71 -12.93
N GLU A 351 25.67 -36.65 -11.72
CA GLU A 351 26.21 -37.80 -11.06
C GLU A 351 26.15 -37.66 -9.56
N LEU A 352 25.79 -38.73 -8.85
CA LEU A 352 25.82 -38.80 -7.38
C LEU A 352 26.75 -39.95 -7.00
N LYS A 353 27.92 -39.64 -6.45
CA LYS A 353 28.91 -40.61 -5.98
C LYS A 353 28.86 -40.68 -4.42
N CYS A 354 28.62 -41.85 -3.92
CA CYS A 354 28.55 -42.11 -2.49
C CYS A 354 29.63 -43.09 -2.04
N PRO A 355 30.39 -42.79 -0.99
CA PRO A 355 31.26 -43.78 -0.33
C PRO A 355 30.44 -44.93 0.24
N ALA A 356 31.05 -46.12 0.39
CA ALA A 356 30.39 -47.27 1.01
C ALA A 356 30.04 -47.02 2.49
N THR A 357 30.70 -46.08 3.12
CA THR A 357 30.50 -45.68 4.53
C THR A 357 29.39 -44.61 4.62
N PRO A 358 28.23 -44.92 5.24
CA PRO A 358 27.08 -44.01 5.26
C PRO A 358 27.31 -42.70 6.02
N GLU A 359 28.31 -42.62 6.90
CA GLU A 359 28.66 -41.40 7.65
C GLU A 359 29.41 -40.36 6.81
N LEU A 360 29.99 -40.80 5.70
CA LEU A 360 30.70 -39.89 4.79
C LEU A 360 29.74 -39.26 3.80
N ALA A 361 29.94 -37.95 3.50
CA ALA A 361 29.10 -37.24 2.54
C ALA A 361 29.26 -37.78 1.10
N CYS A 362 28.16 -37.92 0.41
CA CYS A 362 28.15 -38.13 -1.04
C CYS A 362 28.58 -36.86 -1.79
N LYS A 363 29.01 -37.03 -3.03
CA LYS A 363 29.36 -35.95 -3.95
C LYS A 363 28.32 -35.86 -5.08
N LEU A 364 27.51 -34.84 -5.08
CA LEU A 364 26.60 -34.51 -6.16
C LEU A 364 27.31 -33.61 -7.17
N SER A 365 27.40 -34.02 -8.42
CA SER A 365 28.04 -33.26 -9.51
C SER A 365 27.01 -32.78 -10.51
N GLY A 366 27.19 -31.55 -11.05
CA GLY A 366 26.25 -30.96 -12.00
C GLY A 366 26.63 -29.56 -12.43
N SER A 367 25.68 -28.88 -13.05
CA SER A 367 25.80 -27.45 -13.40
C SER A 367 24.64 -26.67 -12.81
N ASN A 368 24.86 -25.37 -12.60
CA ASN A 368 23.88 -24.44 -11.98
C ASN A 368 23.42 -24.88 -10.58
N LEU A 369 24.31 -25.56 -9.83
CA LEU A 369 23.98 -26.06 -8.49
C LEU A 369 23.61 -24.95 -7.50
N PHE A 370 23.97 -23.72 -7.80
CA PHE A 370 23.54 -22.53 -7.03
C PHE A 370 22.02 -22.33 -7.01
N LEU A 371 21.26 -22.94 -7.91
CA LEU A 371 19.79 -22.90 -7.92
C LEU A 371 19.17 -23.78 -6.84
N ILE A 372 19.95 -24.64 -6.23
CA ILE A 372 19.53 -25.45 -5.08
C ILE A 372 19.65 -24.59 -3.80
N ASP A 373 18.59 -24.56 -2.99
CA ASP A 373 18.65 -24.01 -1.63
C ASP A 373 19.26 -25.01 -0.66
N SER A 374 18.73 -26.24 -0.66
CA SER A 374 19.16 -27.27 0.28
C SER A 374 18.85 -28.68 -0.26
N VAL A 375 19.62 -29.67 0.21
CA VAL A 375 19.53 -31.08 -0.18
C VAL A 375 19.39 -31.94 1.06
N SER A 376 18.47 -32.91 1.04
CA SER A 376 18.29 -33.92 2.10
C SER A 376 18.37 -35.34 1.53
N GLY A 377 18.79 -36.29 2.39
CA GLY A 377 18.74 -37.71 2.09
C GLY A 377 17.40 -38.38 2.37
N ASP A 378 16.44 -37.64 2.92
CA ASP A 378 15.09 -38.14 3.25
C ASP A 378 13.98 -37.13 2.89
N ALA A 379 12.76 -37.65 2.68
CA ALA A 379 11.60 -36.87 2.30
C ALA A 379 11.12 -35.90 3.42
N GLU A 380 11.38 -36.27 4.69
CA GLU A 380 11.01 -35.47 5.84
C GLU A 380 11.93 -34.26 6.02
N PHE A 381 13.00 -34.19 5.24
CA PHE A 381 13.96 -33.08 5.26
C PHE A 381 14.59 -32.84 6.64
N THR A 382 14.93 -33.95 7.34
CA THR A 382 15.34 -33.91 8.76
C THR A 382 16.73 -33.34 9.01
N ARG A 383 17.67 -33.57 8.08
CA ARG A 383 19.07 -33.09 8.15
C ARG A 383 19.52 -32.52 6.80
N PRO A 384 18.94 -31.39 6.36
CA PRO A 384 19.31 -30.81 5.07
C PRO A 384 20.71 -30.18 5.10
N VAL A 385 21.43 -30.32 4.02
CA VAL A 385 22.65 -29.54 3.75
C VAL A 385 22.26 -28.34 2.90
N LYS A 386 22.49 -27.13 3.44
CA LYS A 386 22.23 -25.88 2.74
C LYS A 386 23.35 -25.56 1.76
N VAL A 387 22.98 -25.15 0.54
CA VAL A 387 23.95 -24.65 -0.44
C VAL A 387 24.28 -23.21 -0.10
N PRO A 388 25.57 -22.85 0.06
CA PRO A 388 25.94 -21.48 0.39
C PRO A 388 25.50 -20.48 -0.67
N ASP A 389 25.21 -19.25 -0.25
CA ASP A 389 24.93 -18.15 -1.18
C ASP A 389 26.18 -17.85 -2.01
N GLY A 390 25.97 -17.60 -3.32
CA GLY A 390 27.07 -17.37 -4.26
C GLY A 390 27.87 -18.63 -4.62
N PHE A 391 27.33 -19.83 -4.38
CA PHE A 391 27.99 -21.08 -4.78
C PHE A 391 28.18 -21.18 -6.28
N LEU A 392 29.43 -21.32 -6.74
CA LEU A 392 29.78 -21.43 -8.16
C LEU A 392 30.39 -22.81 -8.51
N GLY A 393 30.43 -23.73 -7.56
CA GLY A 393 31.01 -25.02 -7.75
C GLY A 393 30.19 -25.95 -8.66
N SER A 394 30.86 -26.90 -9.31
CA SER A 394 30.23 -27.97 -10.10
C SER A 394 29.98 -29.24 -9.31
N SER A 395 30.31 -29.27 -8.01
CA SER A 395 30.05 -30.39 -7.13
C SER A 395 29.74 -29.94 -5.71
N LEU A 396 28.83 -30.62 -5.07
CA LEU A 396 28.28 -30.30 -3.74
C LEU A 396 28.37 -31.52 -2.83
N PRO A 397 28.87 -31.43 -1.58
CA PRO A 397 28.71 -32.49 -0.62
C PRO A 397 27.26 -32.59 -0.15
N VAL A 398 26.70 -33.81 -0.18
CA VAL A 398 25.27 -34.03 0.14
C VAL A 398 25.15 -35.25 1.07
N PRO A 399 24.10 -35.39 1.86
CA PRO A 399 23.89 -36.56 2.69
C PRO A 399 23.65 -37.82 1.89
N HIS A 400 23.87 -39.01 2.45
CA HIS A 400 23.50 -40.26 1.83
C HIS A 400 21.98 -40.36 1.64
N PRO A 401 21.50 -40.77 0.46
CA PRO A 401 20.08 -41.02 0.22
C PRO A 401 19.60 -42.23 1.00
N LYS A 402 18.55 -42.08 1.82
CA LYS A 402 18.00 -43.20 2.61
C LYS A 402 17.27 -44.24 1.76
N ASN A 403 16.63 -43.82 0.67
CA ASN A 403 15.84 -44.67 -0.22
C ASN A 403 16.30 -44.56 -1.69
N GLY A 404 17.59 -44.36 -1.91
CA GLY A 404 18.18 -44.29 -3.24
C GLY A 404 18.00 -42.98 -4.00
N ALA A 405 17.16 -42.04 -3.50
CA ALA A 405 16.93 -40.73 -4.08
C ALA A 405 17.29 -39.61 -3.10
N LEU A 406 17.75 -38.47 -3.62
CA LEU A 406 17.89 -37.23 -2.86
C LEU A 406 16.65 -36.39 -3.01
N PHE A 407 16.41 -35.53 -2.00
CA PHE A 407 15.34 -34.55 -1.97
C PHE A 407 15.96 -33.17 -1.99
N VAL A 408 15.43 -32.28 -2.83
CA VAL A 408 16.00 -30.94 -3.04
C VAL A 408 14.93 -29.87 -2.91
N LYS A 409 15.32 -28.75 -2.34
CA LYS A 409 14.57 -27.51 -2.41
C LYS A 409 15.27 -26.55 -3.36
N LEU A 410 14.51 -25.97 -4.26
CA LEU A 410 15.02 -24.96 -5.18
C LEU A 410 14.94 -23.56 -4.55
N ARG A 411 15.91 -22.69 -4.84
CA ARG A 411 15.89 -21.29 -4.35
C ARG A 411 14.69 -20.52 -4.86
N ASP A 412 14.23 -20.83 -6.06
CA ASP A 412 13.07 -20.18 -6.68
C ASP A 412 11.75 -20.54 -5.94
N ILE A 413 11.68 -21.73 -5.30
CA ILE A 413 10.54 -22.16 -4.46
C ILE A 413 11.05 -22.99 -3.25
N PRO A 414 11.56 -22.36 -2.20
CA PRO A 414 12.15 -23.08 -1.05
C PRO A 414 11.12 -23.81 -0.16
N SER A 415 9.84 -23.56 -0.37
CA SER A 415 8.75 -24.24 0.34
C SER A 415 8.45 -25.65 -0.16
N VAL A 416 8.85 -25.97 -1.41
CA VAL A 416 8.53 -27.25 -2.07
C VAL A 416 9.73 -28.18 -2.03
N ILE A 417 9.49 -29.45 -1.71
CA ILE A 417 10.48 -30.52 -1.73
C ILE A 417 10.32 -31.32 -3.02
N ASN A 418 11.32 -31.27 -3.87
CA ASN A 418 11.40 -32.01 -5.13
C ASN A 418 12.29 -33.25 -4.99
N THR A 419 12.09 -34.24 -5.81
CA THR A 419 12.86 -35.49 -5.78
C THR A 419 13.87 -35.52 -6.94
N THR A 420 15.05 -36.11 -6.72
CA THR A 420 16.01 -36.33 -7.82
C THR A 420 15.88 -37.73 -8.40
N SER A 421 16.10 -37.85 -9.70
CA SER A 421 16.19 -39.14 -10.40
C SER A 421 17.63 -39.65 -10.55
N VAL A 422 18.62 -38.92 -10.05
CA VAL A 422 20.02 -39.33 -10.09
C VAL A 422 20.27 -40.49 -9.13
N LEU A 423 20.69 -41.63 -9.62
CA LEU A 423 21.00 -42.79 -8.81
C LEU A 423 22.38 -42.67 -8.15
N ALA A 424 22.48 -43.10 -6.89
CA ALA A 424 23.72 -43.13 -6.18
C ALA A 424 24.64 -44.23 -6.78
N GLN A 425 25.88 -43.89 -7.11
CA GLN A 425 26.93 -44.79 -7.53
C GLN A 425 27.88 -44.99 -6.34
N GLU A 426 28.05 -46.24 -5.90
CA GLU A 426 29.02 -46.55 -4.87
C GLU A 426 30.45 -46.42 -5.39
N ILE A 427 31.26 -45.68 -4.64
CA ILE A 427 32.70 -45.63 -4.85
C ILE A 427 33.34 -46.71 -4.01
N PRO A 428 34.09 -47.66 -4.56
CA PRO A 428 34.87 -48.60 -3.75
C PRO A 428 35.82 -47.83 -2.84
N PRO A 429 36.03 -48.32 -1.58
CA PRO A 429 36.94 -47.68 -0.64
C PRO A 429 38.32 -47.49 -1.26
N SER A 430 38.91 -46.31 -1.12
CA SER A 430 40.26 -46.04 -1.61
C SER A 430 41.24 -46.97 -0.84
N ALA A 431 42.37 -47.32 -1.51
CA ALA A 431 43.38 -48.26 -0.93
C ALA A 431 43.88 -47.75 0.45
N ASP A 432 43.90 -46.47 0.72
CA ASP A 432 44.24 -45.85 2.00
C ASP A 432 43.16 -46.06 3.08
N GLU A 433 41.91 -46.14 2.68
CA GLU A 433 40.77 -46.32 3.62
C GLU A 433 40.58 -47.82 3.95
N ALA A 434 40.82 -48.72 2.97
CA ALA A 434 40.89 -50.12 3.19
C ALA A 434 42.03 -50.51 4.19
N ALA A 435 43.19 -49.88 4.05
CA ALA A 435 44.31 -50.05 4.95
C ALA A 435 44.03 -49.57 6.40
N ARG A 436 43.23 -48.52 6.58
CA ARG A 436 42.83 -48.07 7.93
C ARG A 436 41.80 -48.96 8.59
N THR A 437 40.96 -49.62 7.82
CA THR A 437 39.95 -50.59 8.30
C THR A 437 40.60 -51.92 8.72
N GLU A 438 41.63 -52.39 7.99
CA GLU A 438 42.39 -53.56 8.36
C GLU A 438 43.24 -53.38 9.64
N VAL A 439 43.77 -52.16 9.89
CA VAL A 439 44.53 -51.89 11.13
C VAL A 439 43.63 -51.84 12.36
N ARG A 440 42.35 -51.54 12.23
CA ARG A 440 41.39 -51.61 13.33
C ARG A 440 40.86 -52.99 13.64
N GLY A 441 40.97 -53.95 12.70
CA GLY A 441 40.55 -55.35 12.88
C GLY A 441 41.59 -56.27 13.50
N SER A 442 42.86 -55.82 13.66
CA SER A 442 43.95 -56.61 14.20
C SER A 442 44.34 -56.27 15.62
N ALA A 443 43.36 -55.95 16.51
CA ALA A 443 43.64 -55.91 17.96
C ALA A 443 43.50 -57.36 18.55
N VAL A 444 44.62 -58.05 18.66
CA VAL A 444 44.75 -59.30 19.31
C VAL A 444 44.31 -59.18 20.76
N PRO A 445 43.55 -60.17 21.31
CA PRO A 445 43.18 -60.15 22.72
C PRO A 445 44.40 -60.43 23.59
N ALA A 446 44.69 -59.55 24.54
CA ALA A 446 45.75 -59.77 25.57
C ALA A 446 45.41 -60.95 26.47
N ALA A 447 46.34 -61.85 26.55
CA ALA A 447 46.29 -63.03 27.37
C ALA A 447 46.18 -62.69 28.87
N VAL A 448 45.25 -63.34 29.48
CA VAL A 448 45.05 -63.38 30.92
C VAL A 448 46.20 -64.19 31.56
N HIS A 449 46.94 -63.63 32.52
CA HIS A 449 47.73 -64.40 33.49
C HIS A 449 47.09 -64.19 34.85
N PRO A 450 46.93 -65.31 35.61
CA PRO A 450 46.36 -65.27 36.96
C PRO A 450 47.40 -65.07 38.05
N ASP A 451 47.09 -64.34 39.01
CA ASP A 451 47.16 -64.44 40.42
C ASP A 451 48.52 -64.69 41.13
N THR A 452 48.78 -63.96 42.15
CA THR A 452 48.94 -64.41 43.53
C THR A 452 49.12 -63.23 44.50
N GLY A 453 48.20 -63.12 45.40
CA GLY A 453 48.34 -63.14 46.86
C GLY A 453 49.11 -62.00 47.54
N GLY A 454 48.51 -61.34 48.49
CA GLY A 454 49.21 -60.62 49.54
C GLY A 454 48.40 -59.55 50.24
N ALA A 455 47.71 -59.95 51.29
CA ALA A 455 47.05 -59.08 52.28
C ALA A 455 48.04 -58.16 52.99
N GLN A 456 47.64 -56.97 53.39
CA GLN A 456 47.70 -56.47 54.78
C GLN A 456 47.17 -55.02 54.85
N THR A 457 46.26 -54.85 55.74
CA THR A 457 45.74 -53.58 56.30
C THR A 457 46.60 -53.17 57.51
N PRO A 458 46.26 -52.11 58.23
CA PRO A 458 46.59 -50.69 58.10
C PRO A 458 47.45 -50.25 59.34
N PRO A 459 47.67 -49.02 59.64
CA PRO A 459 46.67 -48.17 60.32
C PRO A 459 46.31 -46.90 59.62
#